data_105b33732c1c7e201f99e136d2d1ce09
#
_entry.id   105b33732c1c7e201f99e136d2d1ce09
#
_cell.length_a   1.000
_cell.length_b   1.000
_cell.length_c   1.000
_cell.angle_alpha   90.00
_cell.angle_beta   90.00
_cell.angle_gamma   90.00
#
_symmetry.space_group_name_H-M   'P 1'
#
loop_
_entity.id
_entity.type
_entity.pdbx_description
1 polymer ?
#
loop_
_entity_poly.entity_id
_entity_poly.type
_entity_poly.pdbx_seq_one_letter_code
_entity_poly.pdbx_strand_id
1 'polypeptide(L)'
;MQEKVYREKNLDARDVCEERKAAAARETACDACEAAGAHDAREVCMMATCNACEAVEAHAVCETAEKASVRGRARIRVRIGYAAAAAQGVSGDQAVSCELPDGRFALILSDGMGKGAQAAAESRRLVRRLRGNLKKGMSPARAIKEVNRFMIRPDSFATMDLALLDREMGQAKFYKMGAASSFLVRGAHVRRIDQAALPIGIIPTLKLTHRSAPLALGDLIVMVSDGITEADKEDDEARWLQEILRQIRTGRESAETIVPRRLARKILEEAQQRCGCREHDDLTVLVALVESTR
;
A
#
# COMPACT_ATOMS: atom_id res chain seq x y z
N MET A 1 11.96 -58.04 17.87
CA MET A 1 11.07 -57.24 18.73
C MET A 1 11.44 -55.76 18.63
N GLN A 2 11.73 -55.25 17.40
CA GLN A 2 12.14 -53.86 17.13
C GLN A 2 11.44 -53.22 15.91
N GLU A 3 10.44 -53.87 15.32
CA GLU A 3 9.74 -53.37 14.13
C GLU A 3 8.33 -52.83 14.38
N LYS A 4 7.90 -52.67 15.64
CA LYS A 4 6.53 -52.22 15.96
C LYS A 4 6.41 -50.81 16.52
N VAL A 5 7.51 -50.04 16.59
CA VAL A 5 7.52 -48.68 17.17
C VAL A 5 7.56 -47.55 16.16
N TYR A 6 7.65 -47.83 14.83
CA TYR A 6 7.83 -46.80 13.81
C TYR A 6 6.59 -46.49 12.96
N ARG A 7 5.39 -46.96 13.38
CA ARG A 7 4.14 -46.73 12.58
C ARG A 7 3.14 -45.76 13.19
N GLU A 8 3.48 -45.04 14.24
CA GLU A 8 2.56 -44.08 14.91
C GLU A 8 2.98 -42.61 14.84
N LYS A 9 3.76 -42.19 13.85
CA LYS A 9 4.11 -40.76 13.68
C LYS A 9 4.07 -40.35 12.25
N ASN A 10 2.91 -40.45 11.62
CA ASN A 10 2.58 -39.70 10.41
C ASN A 10 1.05 -39.49 10.33
N LEU A 11 0.48 -38.87 11.36
CA LEU A 11 -0.76 -38.15 11.20
C LEU A 11 -0.44 -36.85 10.45
N ASP A 12 -1.05 -36.69 9.29
CA ASP A 12 -0.88 -35.51 8.46
C ASP A 12 -1.24 -34.27 9.29
N ALA A 13 -0.43 -33.22 9.21
CA ALA A 13 -0.66 -31.97 9.93
C ALA A 13 -2.06 -31.36 9.61
N ARG A 14 -2.68 -31.83 8.53
CA ARG A 14 -4.07 -31.51 8.19
C ARG A 14 -5.10 -32.20 9.09
N ASP A 15 -4.90 -33.48 9.41
CA ASP A 15 -5.84 -34.25 10.25
C ASP A 15 -5.83 -33.75 11.69
N VAL A 16 -4.66 -33.39 12.22
CA VAL A 16 -4.52 -32.77 13.55
C VAL A 16 -5.16 -31.38 13.60
N CYS A 17 -5.10 -30.64 12.49
CA CYS A 17 -5.73 -29.33 12.39
C CYS A 17 -7.26 -29.44 12.30
N GLU A 18 -7.81 -30.46 11.62
CA GLU A 18 -9.26 -30.69 11.53
C GLU A 18 -9.86 -31.20 12.85
N GLU A 19 -9.19 -32.11 13.55
CA GLU A 19 -9.67 -32.55 14.85
C GLU A 19 -9.63 -31.45 15.92
N ARG A 20 -8.63 -30.58 15.90
CA ARG A 20 -8.59 -29.41 16.79
C ARG A 20 -9.65 -28.36 16.42
N LYS A 21 -9.99 -28.20 15.15
CA LYS A 21 -11.09 -27.32 14.69
C LYS A 21 -12.45 -27.85 15.13
N ALA A 22 -12.66 -29.18 15.07
CA ALA A 22 -13.91 -29.81 15.50
C ALA A 22 -14.09 -29.82 17.03
N ALA A 23 -13.02 -29.88 17.81
CA ALA A 23 -13.06 -29.78 19.26
C ALA A 23 -13.32 -28.33 19.74
N ALA A 24 -12.68 -27.34 19.11
CA ALA A 24 -12.88 -25.93 19.44
C ALA A 24 -14.30 -25.41 19.10
N ALA A 25 -14.93 -25.96 18.05
CA ALA A 25 -16.28 -25.58 17.65
C ALA A 25 -17.38 -26.11 18.60
N ARG A 26 -17.04 -26.97 19.55
CA ARG A 26 -18.00 -27.55 20.51
C ARG A 26 -17.98 -26.92 21.90
N GLU A 27 -17.03 -26.07 22.21
CA GLU A 27 -16.79 -25.64 23.59
C GLU A 27 -16.86 -24.14 23.90
N THR A 28 -17.21 -23.26 22.96
CA THR A 28 -17.36 -21.84 23.32
C THR A 28 -18.51 -21.14 22.59
N ALA A 29 -19.71 -21.35 23.10
CA ALA A 29 -20.67 -20.25 23.12
C ALA A 29 -20.24 -19.32 24.26
N CYS A 30 -19.77 -18.12 23.96
CA CYS A 30 -19.41 -17.13 24.97
C CYS A 30 -20.69 -16.55 25.56
N ASP A 31 -20.88 -16.70 26.88
CA ASP A 31 -22.04 -16.16 27.65
C ASP A 31 -22.31 -14.67 27.37
N ALA A 32 -21.31 -13.92 26.92
CA ALA A 32 -21.44 -12.51 26.52
C ALA A 32 -22.19 -12.33 25.19
N CYS A 33 -22.14 -13.32 24.28
CA CYS A 33 -22.84 -13.25 22.98
C CYS A 33 -24.32 -13.59 23.12
N GLU A 34 -24.70 -14.46 24.05
CA GLU A 34 -26.09 -14.78 24.37
C GLU A 34 -26.82 -13.62 25.06
N ALA A 35 -26.09 -12.82 25.89
CA ALA A 35 -26.66 -11.68 26.58
C ALA A 35 -26.92 -10.45 25.71
N ALA A 36 -26.29 -10.36 24.53
CA ALA A 36 -26.36 -9.17 23.67
C ALA A 36 -27.50 -9.18 22.64
N GLY A 37 -28.19 -10.32 22.41
CA GLY A 37 -29.33 -10.39 21.50
C GLY A 37 -29.03 -9.99 20.04
N ALA A 38 -27.78 -10.05 19.63
CA ALA A 38 -27.34 -9.60 18.30
C ALA A 38 -27.75 -10.59 17.21
N HIS A 39 -28.60 -10.15 16.28
CA HIS A 39 -29.08 -10.92 15.14
C HIS A 39 -28.24 -10.79 13.86
N ASP A 40 -27.17 -9.98 13.88
CA ASP A 40 -26.32 -9.75 12.70
C ASP A 40 -24.83 -9.90 13.05
N ALA A 41 -24.13 -10.78 12.36
CA ALA A 41 -22.70 -11.06 12.51
C ALA A 41 -21.80 -9.82 12.26
N ARG A 42 -22.34 -8.73 11.70
CA ARG A 42 -21.62 -7.47 11.49
C ARG A 42 -21.53 -6.61 12.76
N GLU A 43 -22.50 -6.69 13.64
CA GLU A 43 -22.50 -5.94 14.92
C GLU A 43 -21.56 -6.58 15.95
N VAL A 44 -21.44 -7.90 15.96
CA VAL A 44 -20.57 -8.65 16.88
C VAL A 44 -19.08 -8.32 16.64
N CYS A 45 -18.67 -8.10 15.40
CA CYS A 45 -17.28 -7.79 15.06
C CYS A 45 -16.84 -6.36 15.48
N MET A 46 -17.78 -5.45 15.76
CA MET A 46 -17.46 -4.08 16.22
C MET A 46 -17.35 -3.92 17.74
N MET A 47 -17.87 -4.84 18.54
CA MET A 47 -17.95 -4.69 19.99
C MET A 47 -17.08 -5.63 20.82
N ALA A 48 -16.44 -6.64 20.25
CA ALA A 48 -15.71 -7.63 21.02
C ALA A 48 -14.21 -7.30 21.18
N THR A 49 -13.84 -6.70 22.29
CA THR A 49 -12.49 -6.77 22.87
C THR A 49 -12.37 -8.04 23.73
N CYS A 50 -12.41 -9.21 23.14
CA CYS A 50 -12.19 -10.46 23.83
C CYS A 50 -11.02 -11.21 23.16
N ASN A 51 -9.87 -11.28 23.86
CA ASN A 51 -8.63 -11.91 23.38
C ASN A 51 -8.76 -13.41 23.05
N ALA A 52 -9.86 -14.07 23.42
CA ALA A 52 -10.09 -15.49 23.16
C ALA A 52 -10.78 -15.77 21.82
N CYS A 53 -11.50 -14.78 21.24
CA CYS A 53 -12.17 -14.90 19.94
C CYS A 53 -11.27 -14.53 18.75
N GLU A 54 -10.10 -13.91 18.97
CA GLU A 54 -9.23 -13.38 17.92
C GLU A 54 -8.59 -14.45 17.01
N ALA A 55 -8.47 -15.69 17.45
CA ALA A 55 -7.64 -16.65 16.73
C ALA A 55 -8.40 -17.59 15.76
N VAL A 56 -9.68 -17.84 15.94
CA VAL A 56 -10.41 -18.88 15.18
C VAL A 56 -11.55 -18.33 14.35
N GLU A 57 -12.34 -17.39 14.87
CA GLU A 57 -13.53 -16.89 14.14
C GLU A 57 -13.18 -15.75 13.16
N ALA A 58 -12.16 -14.94 13.46
CA ALA A 58 -11.72 -13.90 12.55
C ALA A 58 -11.23 -14.45 11.20
N HIS A 59 -10.66 -15.66 11.17
CA HIS A 59 -10.21 -16.32 9.94
C HIS A 59 -11.36 -16.89 9.12
N ALA A 60 -12.36 -17.50 9.76
CA ALA A 60 -13.50 -18.11 9.05
C ALA A 60 -14.50 -17.05 8.55
N VAL A 61 -14.74 -16.00 9.34
CA VAL A 61 -15.60 -14.88 8.92
C VAL A 61 -14.92 -14.03 7.85
N CYS A 62 -13.58 -13.87 7.90
CA CYS A 62 -12.80 -13.21 6.87
C CYS A 62 -12.82 -14.01 5.55
N GLU A 63 -12.68 -15.33 5.59
CA GLU A 63 -12.70 -16.19 4.39
C GLU A 63 -14.11 -16.27 3.73
N THR A 64 -15.18 -16.27 4.52
CA THR A 64 -16.56 -16.24 4.00
C THR A 64 -16.95 -14.86 3.48
N ALA A 65 -16.49 -13.78 4.12
CA ALA A 65 -16.65 -12.41 3.62
C ALA A 65 -15.84 -12.18 2.34
N GLU A 66 -14.64 -12.75 2.21
CA GLU A 66 -13.87 -12.73 0.97
C GLU A 66 -14.55 -13.50 -0.16
N LYS A 67 -15.07 -14.69 0.09
CA LYS A 67 -15.79 -15.50 -0.94
C LYS A 67 -17.14 -14.91 -1.34
N ALA A 68 -17.88 -14.28 -0.44
CA ALA A 68 -19.13 -13.59 -0.75
C ALA A 68 -18.93 -12.30 -1.54
N SER A 69 -17.79 -11.65 -1.34
CA SER A 69 -17.41 -10.39 -2.00
C SER A 69 -16.91 -10.57 -3.45
N VAL A 70 -16.55 -11.79 -3.86
CA VAL A 70 -16.04 -12.08 -5.22
C VAL A 70 -17.17 -12.19 -6.27
N ARG A 71 -18.41 -12.47 -5.85
CA ARG A 71 -19.54 -12.53 -6.77
C ARG A 71 -20.13 -11.13 -6.97
N GLY A 72 -19.65 -10.40 -8.00
CA GLY A 72 -20.26 -9.15 -8.46
C GLY A 72 -19.45 -7.88 -8.24
N ARG A 73 -18.15 -7.96 -7.91
CA ARG A 73 -17.30 -6.77 -7.85
C ARG A 73 -17.17 -6.16 -9.25
N ALA A 74 -17.61 -4.92 -9.39
CA ALA A 74 -17.35 -4.12 -10.58
C ALA A 74 -15.83 -4.13 -10.86
N ARG A 75 -15.46 -4.41 -12.11
CA ARG A 75 -14.04 -4.35 -12.50
C ARG A 75 -13.51 -2.95 -12.20
N ILE A 76 -12.44 -2.89 -11.44
CA ILE A 76 -11.79 -1.65 -11.03
C ILE A 76 -10.92 -1.14 -12.19
N ARG A 77 -11.11 0.12 -12.54
CA ARG A 77 -10.23 0.91 -13.39
C ARG A 77 -9.44 1.89 -12.52
N VAL A 78 -8.20 2.18 -12.90
CA VAL A 78 -7.36 3.16 -12.20
C VAL A 78 -7.04 4.30 -13.15
N ARG A 79 -7.43 5.51 -12.79
CA ARG A 79 -7.10 6.73 -13.52
C ARG A 79 -5.99 7.50 -12.82
N ILE A 80 -4.96 7.89 -13.57
CA ILE A 80 -3.72 8.44 -13.02
C ILE A 80 -3.60 9.93 -13.30
N GLY A 81 -3.06 10.67 -12.34
CA GLY A 81 -2.56 12.02 -12.47
C GLY A 81 -1.14 12.12 -11.92
N TYR A 82 -0.34 12.95 -12.57
CA TYR A 82 1.05 13.17 -12.21
C TYR A 82 1.39 14.66 -12.32
N ALA A 83 2.18 15.16 -11.37
CA ALA A 83 2.79 16.47 -11.41
C ALA A 83 4.15 16.41 -10.71
N ALA A 84 5.13 17.13 -11.26
CA ALA A 84 6.46 17.23 -10.67
C ALA A 84 7.12 18.56 -10.99
N ALA A 85 8.02 19.01 -10.12
CA ALA A 85 8.93 20.13 -10.33
C ALA A 85 10.30 19.74 -9.82
N ALA A 86 11.32 19.99 -10.63
CA ALA A 86 12.70 19.76 -10.24
C ALA A 86 13.20 20.93 -9.39
N ALA A 87 13.95 20.63 -8.35
CA ALA A 87 14.66 21.65 -7.55
C ALA A 87 15.75 22.33 -8.38
N GLN A 88 16.47 21.57 -9.18
CA GLN A 88 17.58 22.04 -10.02
C GLN A 88 17.61 21.25 -11.34
N GLY A 89 17.25 21.90 -12.43
CA GLY A 89 17.41 21.38 -13.80
C GLY A 89 16.72 20.04 -14.06
N VAL A 90 17.26 18.93 -13.53
CA VAL A 90 16.72 17.57 -13.72
C VAL A 90 16.29 17.00 -12.39
N SER A 91 15.03 16.55 -12.28
CA SER A 91 14.52 15.92 -11.07
C SER A 91 15.16 14.56 -10.80
N GLY A 92 15.58 14.33 -9.56
CA GLY A 92 15.99 13.03 -9.02
C GLY A 92 14.84 12.05 -8.87
N ASP A 93 13.62 12.56 -8.80
CA ASP A 93 12.41 11.76 -8.67
C ASP A 93 12.03 11.04 -9.97
N GLN A 94 11.50 9.85 -9.84
CA GLN A 94 10.89 9.10 -10.93
C GLN A 94 9.56 8.48 -10.49
N ALA A 95 8.48 8.79 -11.20
CA ALA A 95 7.18 8.18 -11.01
C ALA A 95 6.73 7.42 -12.25
N VAL A 96 6.21 6.22 -12.06
CA VAL A 96 5.71 5.35 -13.14
C VAL A 96 4.48 4.61 -12.66
N SER A 97 3.52 4.46 -13.58
CA SER A 97 2.39 3.55 -13.42
C SER A 97 2.37 2.53 -14.53
N CYS A 98 1.98 1.30 -14.25
CA CYS A 98 1.85 0.27 -15.28
C CYS A 98 0.91 -0.86 -14.88
N GLU A 99 0.25 -1.43 -15.86
CA GLU A 99 -0.46 -2.68 -15.75
C GLU A 99 0.52 -3.86 -15.77
N LEU A 100 0.26 -4.87 -14.94
CA LEU A 100 1.04 -6.10 -14.85
C LEU A 100 0.33 -7.23 -15.59
N PRO A 101 1.07 -8.30 -16.03
CA PRO A 101 0.48 -9.42 -16.77
C PRO A 101 -0.62 -10.18 -16.02
N ASP A 102 -0.60 -10.14 -14.69
CA ASP A 102 -1.59 -10.77 -13.81
C ASP A 102 -2.80 -9.88 -13.52
N GLY A 103 -2.99 -8.79 -14.27
CA GLY A 103 -4.12 -7.87 -14.13
C GLY A 103 -3.98 -6.85 -13.00
N ARG A 104 -2.98 -6.97 -12.14
CA ARG A 104 -2.68 -5.94 -11.11
C ARG A 104 -2.15 -4.67 -11.75
N PHE A 105 -2.29 -3.56 -11.03
CA PHE A 105 -1.77 -2.27 -11.44
C PHE A 105 -0.71 -1.79 -10.45
N ALA A 106 0.45 -1.39 -10.95
CA ALA A 106 1.57 -0.91 -10.15
C ALA A 106 1.73 0.61 -10.26
N LEU A 107 1.86 1.28 -9.11
CA LEU A 107 2.30 2.65 -8.96
C LEU A 107 3.68 2.62 -8.31
N ILE A 108 4.66 3.27 -8.89
CA ILE A 108 6.05 3.29 -8.40
C ILE A 108 6.50 4.74 -8.35
N LEU A 109 6.98 5.16 -7.19
CA LEU A 109 7.67 6.43 -6.97
C LEU A 109 9.04 6.13 -6.36
N SER A 110 10.07 6.79 -6.81
CA SER A 110 11.44 6.66 -6.32
C SER A 110 12.12 8.01 -6.40
N ASP A 111 12.79 8.37 -5.34
CA ASP A 111 13.74 9.47 -5.28
C ASP A 111 15.16 8.91 -5.20
N GLY A 112 16.06 9.45 -6.02
CA GLY A 112 17.46 9.07 -6.10
C GLY A 112 18.32 9.87 -5.13
N MET A 113 19.36 9.25 -4.60
CA MET A 113 20.28 9.93 -3.71
C MET A 113 20.92 11.17 -4.34
N GLY A 114 20.87 12.29 -3.64
CA GLY A 114 21.47 13.55 -4.04
C GLY A 114 20.58 14.39 -4.94
N LYS A 115 21.14 15.20 -5.82
CA LYS A 115 20.39 16.13 -6.68
C LYS A 115 20.79 16.00 -8.14
N GLY A 116 19.90 16.38 -9.02
CA GLY A 116 20.15 16.52 -10.45
C GLY A 116 20.36 15.19 -11.19
N ALA A 117 21.27 15.17 -12.16
CA ALA A 117 21.43 14.06 -13.11
C ALA A 117 21.84 12.74 -12.44
N GLN A 118 22.61 12.76 -11.37
CA GLN A 118 23.04 11.56 -10.65
C GLN A 118 21.84 10.92 -9.93
N ALA A 119 21.11 11.70 -9.12
CA ALA A 119 19.89 11.25 -8.46
C ALA A 119 18.87 10.69 -9.47
N ALA A 120 18.65 11.41 -10.58
CA ALA A 120 17.81 10.97 -11.69
C ALA A 120 18.26 9.63 -12.31
N ALA A 121 19.57 9.37 -12.38
CA ALA A 121 20.08 8.11 -12.90
C ALA A 121 19.77 6.94 -11.94
N GLU A 122 19.90 7.15 -10.63
CA GLU A 122 19.65 6.11 -9.61
C GLU A 122 18.17 5.77 -9.51
N SER A 123 17.29 6.74 -9.36
CA SER A 123 15.84 6.53 -9.31
C SER A 123 15.32 5.88 -10.60
N ARG A 124 15.80 6.33 -11.76
CA ARG A 124 15.46 5.76 -13.07
C ARG A 124 15.92 4.32 -13.21
N ARG A 125 17.11 3.99 -12.69
CA ARG A 125 17.67 2.63 -12.68
C ARG A 125 16.83 1.70 -11.84
N LEU A 126 16.45 2.13 -10.61
CA LEU A 126 15.56 1.41 -9.71
C LEU A 126 14.21 1.15 -10.36
N VAL A 127 13.52 2.20 -10.79
CA VAL A 127 12.17 2.12 -11.36
C VAL A 127 12.12 1.23 -12.59
N ARG A 128 13.10 1.38 -13.52
CA ARG A 128 13.19 0.54 -14.72
C ARG A 128 13.34 -0.94 -14.36
N ARG A 129 14.21 -1.26 -13.42
CA ARG A 129 14.48 -2.64 -13.00
C ARG A 129 13.28 -3.24 -12.28
N LEU A 130 12.69 -2.52 -11.32
CA LEU A 130 11.52 -2.96 -10.57
C LEU A 130 10.34 -3.24 -11.49
N ARG A 131 9.98 -2.26 -12.33
CA ARG A 131 8.92 -2.42 -13.33
C ARG A 131 9.19 -3.60 -14.26
N GLY A 132 10.42 -3.75 -14.74
CA GLY A 132 10.81 -4.87 -15.62
C GLY A 132 10.64 -6.23 -14.95
N ASN A 133 11.04 -6.37 -13.70
CA ASN A 133 10.89 -7.59 -12.91
C ASN A 133 9.41 -7.92 -12.64
N LEU A 134 8.61 -6.93 -12.26
CA LEU A 134 7.16 -7.09 -12.05
C LEU A 134 6.45 -7.50 -13.35
N LYS A 135 6.80 -6.87 -14.49
CA LYS A 135 6.25 -7.23 -15.81
C LYS A 135 6.64 -8.63 -16.29
N LYS A 136 7.73 -9.20 -15.77
CA LYS A 136 8.12 -10.60 -16.01
C LYS A 136 7.39 -11.58 -15.10
N GLY A 137 6.43 -11.14 -14.30
CA GLY A 137 5.65 -11.98 -13.39
C GLY A 137 6.39 -12.33 -12.09
N MET A 138 7.48 -11.65 -11.75
CA MET A 138 8.12 -11.88 -10.45
C MET A 138 7.20 -11.45 -9.32
N SER A 139 7.19 -12.22 -8.23
CA SER A 139 6.51 -11.77 -7.01
C SER A 139 7.12 -10.46 -6.51
N PRO A 140 6.33 -9.57 -5.88
CA PRO A 140 6.80 -8.26 -5.43
C PRO A 140 8.04 -8.37 -4.52
N ALA A 141 8.01 -9.30 -3.58
CA ALA A 141 9.13 -9.53 -2.67
C ALA A 141 10.42 -9.93 -3.40
N ARG A 142 10.31 -10.81 -4.40
CA ARG A 142 11.47 -11.20 -5.22
C ARG A 142 11.94 -10.04 -6.09
N ALA A 143 11.04 -9.32 -6.74
CA ALA A 143 11.37 -8.18 -7.58
C ALA A 143 12.13 -7.10 -6.80
N ILE A 144 11.67 -6.76 -5.58
CA ILE A 144 12.32 -5.77 -4.71
C ILE A 144 13.71 -6.26 -4.26
N LYS A 145 13.84 -7.52 -3.82
CA LYS A 145 15.14 -8.08 -3.43
C LYS A 145 16.16 -8.09 -4.57
N GLU A 146 15.73 -8.41 -5.79
CA GLU A 146 16.59 -8.36 -6.98
C GLU A 146 17.02 -6.94 -7.33
N VAL A 147 16.12 -5.96 -7.19
CA VAL A 147 16.47 -4.53 -7.36
C VAL A 147 17.47 -4.09 -6.31
N ASN A 148 17.24 -4.44 -5.05
CA ASN A 148 18.17 -4.10 -3.98
C ASN A 148 19.58 -4.64 -4.25
N ARG A 149 19.69 -5.94 -4.58
CA ARG A 149 20.98 -6.56 -4.89
C ARG A 149 21.70 -5.86 -6.06
N PHE A 150 20.94 -5.43 -7.06
CA PHE A 150 21.46 -4.71 -8.22
C PHE A 150 21.93 -3.29 -7.88
N MET A 151 21.28 -2.63 -6.90
CA MET A 151 21.58 -1.26 -6.47
C MET A 151 22.73 -1.16 -5.46
N ILE A 152 23.15 -2.27 -4.83
CA ILE A 152 24.25 -2.26 -3.86
C ILE A 152 25.56 -1.91 -4.56
N ARG A 153 25.95 -0.65 -4.42
CA ARG A 153 27.19 -0.06 -4.92
C ARG A 153 27.57 1.11 -4.02
N PRO A 154 28.85 1.52 -3.97
CA PRO A 154 29.21 2.76 -3.29
C PRO A 154 28.38 3.94 -3.82
N ASP A 155 27.87 4.73 -2.91
CA ASP A 155 27.11 5.97 -3.19
C ASP A 155 25.88 5.80 -4.13
N SER A 156 25.30 4.61 -4.16
CA SER A 156 24.16 4.30 -5.02
C SER A 156 22.99 3.77 -4.19
N PHE A 157 22.05 4.62 -3.84
CA PHE A 157 20.79 4.22 -3.22
C PHE A 157 19.64 5.14 -3.64
N ALA A 158 18.43 4.64 -3.51
CA ALA A 158 17.24 5.39 -3.81
C ALA A 158 16.07 4.93 -2.93
N THR A 159 15.14 5.83 -2.69
CA THR A 159 13.87 5.47 -2.04
C THR A 159 13.01 4.62 -2.97
N MET A 160 12.10 3.84 -2.42
CA MET A 160 11.12 3.09 -3.20
C MET A 160 9.77 3.13 -2.51
N ASP A 161 8.80 3.67 -3.20
CA ASP A 161 7.38 3.56 -2.88
C ASP A 161 6.67 2.77 -3.98
N LEU A 162 6.13 1.61 -3.64
CA LEU A 162 5.41 0.74 -4.56
C LEU A 162 4.02 0.45 -4.01
N ALA A 163 2.98 0.88 -4.72
CA ALA A 163 1.61 0.45 -4.48
C ALA A 163 1.18 -0.54 -5.58
N LEU A 164 0.78 -1.73 -5.17
CA LEU A 164 0.22 -2.77 -6.04
C LEU A 164 -1.28 -2.87 -5.81
N LEU A 165 -2.05 -2.56 -6.84
CA LEU A 165 -3.50 -2.56 -6.80
C LEU A 165 -4.01 -3.84 -7.47
N ASP A 166 -4.58 -4.72 -6.66
CA ASP A 166 -5.29 -5.90 -7.14
C ASP A 166 -6.73 -5.50 -7.47
N ARG A 167 -7.03 -5.45 -8.76
CA ARG A 167 -8.32 -4.97 -9.27
C ARG A 167 -9.41 -6.02 -9.14
N GLU A 168 -9.05 -7.30 -9.05
CA GLU A 168 -10.00 -8.40 -8.88
C GLU A 168 -10.36 -8.57 -7.41
N MET A 169 -9.34 -8.58 -6.53
CA MET A 169 -9.54 -8.70 -5.09
C MET A 169 -9.97 -7.38 -4.43
N GLY A 170 -9.85 -6.24 -5.12
CA GLY A 170 -10.13 -4.93 -4.56
C GLY A 170 -9.22 -4.60 -3.38
N GLN A 171 -7.93 -4.86 -3.51
CA GLN A 171 -6.94 -4.63 -2.47
C GLN A 171 -5.73 -3.86 -2.99
N ALA A 172 -5.14 -3.04 -2.13
CA ALA A 172 -3.84 -2.42 -2.36
C ALA A 172 -2.81 -2.97 -1.38
N LYS A 173 -1.58 -3.21 -1.86
CA LYS A 173 -0.41 -3.52 -1.03
C LYS A 173 0.66 -2.47 -1.26
N PHE A 174 1.14 -1.88 -0.17
CA PHE A 174 2.14 -0.82 -0.18
C PHE A 174 3.46 -1.35 0.38
N TYR A 175 4.53 -1.22 -0.39
CA TYR A 175 5.91 -1.54 -0.01
C TYR A 175 6.71 -0.24 -0.04
N LYS A 176 7.25 0.16 1.10
CA LYS A 176 7.99 1.42 1.24
C LYS A 176 9.39 1.13 1.77
N MET A 177 10.39 1.70 1.10
CA MET A 177 11.81 1.59 1.46
C MET A 177 12.41 2.99 1.44
N GLY A 178 12.56 3.59 2.60
CA GLY A 178 13.04 4.96 2.76
C GLY A 178 12.11 6.03 2.18
N ALA A 179 10.93 5.68 1.75
CA ALA A 179 10.03 6.58 1.03
C ALA A 179 9.14 7.40 1.98
N ALA A 180 8.81 8.62 1.56
CA ALA A 180 7.86 9.50 2.21
C ALA A 180 6.46 8.87 2.36
N SER A 181 5.60 9.48 3.16
CA SER A 181 4.23 9.01 3.41
C SER A 181 3.39 8.94 2.12
N SER A 182 2.57 7.90 1.99
CA SER A 182 1.49 7.85 0.99
C SER A 182 0.14 7.96 1.69
N PHE A 183 -0.90 8.31 0.96
CA PHE A 183 -2.22 8.54 1.52
C PHE A 183 -3.29 7.76 0.76
N LEU A 184 -4.17 7.09 1.49
CA LEU A 184 -5.41 6.50 0.98
C LEU A 184 -6.58 7.35 1.47
N VAL A 185 -7.33 7.93 0.53
CA VAL A 185 -8.44 8.86 0.82
C VAL A 185 -9.75 8.20 0.44
N ARG A 186 -10.64 8.05 1.41
CA ARG A 186 -12.00 7.51 1.24
C ARG A 186 -13.01 8.45 1.89
N GLY A 187 -13.83 9.11 1.09
CA GLY A 187 -14.69 10.18 1.62
C GLY A 187 -13.83 11.22 2.34
N ALA A 188 -14.24 11.64 3.53
CA ALA A 188 -13.48 12.57 4.38
C ALA A 188 -12.29 11.92 5.13
N HIS A 189 -12.17 10.60 5.07
CA HIS A 189 -11.11 9.89 5.78
C HIS A 189 -9.82 9.86 4.98
N VAL A 190 -8.75 10.38 5.55
CA VAL A 190 -7.39 10.33 5.02
C VAL A 190 -6.58 9.39 5.90
N ARG A 191 -6.20 8.25 5.35
CA ARG A 191 -5.33 7.29 6.00
C ARG A 191 -3.92 7.47 5.48
N ARG A 192 -3.00 7.83 6.38
CA ARG A 192 -1.57 7.89 6.10
C ARG A 192 -0.98 6.47 6.10
N ILE A 193 -0.10 6.20 5.15
CA ILE A 193 0.56 4.91 4.97
C ILE A 193 2.06 5.13 5.05
N ASP A 194 2.63 4.70 6.16
CA ASP A 194 4.04 4.81 6.48
C ASP A 194 4.65 3.44 6.74
N GLN A 195 5.94 3.36 6.52
CA GLN A 195 6.75 2.20 6.86
C GLN A 195 8.19 2.63 7.09
N ALA A 196 8.67 2.45 8.30
CA ALA A 196 10.07 2.66 8.61
C ALA A 196 10.91 1.54 7.97
N ALA A 197 11.73 1.89 6.98
CA ALA A 197 12.66 0.99 6.30
C ALA A 197 13.79 1.81 5.66
N LEU A 198 14.96 1.21 5.52
CA LEU A 198 16.07 1.83 4.79
C LEU A 198 15.79 1.87 3.28
N PRO A 199 16.32 2.87 2.56
CA PRO A 199 16.29 2.92 1.11
C PRO A 199 16.91 1.68 0.46
N ILE A 200 16.57 1.46 -0.80
CA ILE A 200 17.12 0.40 -1.65
C ILE A 200 18.60 0.68 -1.94
N GLY A 201 19.45 -0.31 -1.79
CA GLY A 201 20.89 -0.24 -2.08
C GLY A 201 21.79 -0.05 -0.87
N ILE A 202 21.24 0.28 0.33
CA ILE A 202 22.06 0.53 1.54
C ILE A 202 22.55 -0.76 2.16
N ILE A 203 21.69 -1.77 2.32
CA ILE A 203 22.05 -3.04 2.98
C ILE A 203 21.75 -4.25 2.09
N PRO A 204 22.59 -5.31 2.14
CA PRO A 204 22.41 -6.49 1.28
C PRO A 204 21.12 -7.25 1.55
N THR A 205 20.72 -7.35 2.81
CA THR A 205 19.56 -8.14 3.23
C THR A 205 18.42 -7.23 3.68
N LEU A 206 17.30 -7.26 2.93
CA LEU A 206 16.11 -6.49 3.25
C LEU A 206 15.12 -7.31 4.10
N LYS A 207 14.64 -6.71 5.17
CA LYS A 207 13.42 -7.14 5.86
C LYS A 207 12.24 -6.47 5.16
N LEU A 208 11.57 -7.21 4.28
CA LEU A 208 10.42 -6.70 3.53
C LEU A 208 9.13 -6.91 4.33
N THR A 209 8.42 -5.83 4.53
CA THR A 209 7.05 -5.81 5.03
C THR A 209 6.18 -5.03 4.06
N HIS A 210 4.89 -5.11 4.20
CA HIS A 210 3.95 -4.30 3.42
C HIS A 210 2.74 -3.92 4.28
N ARG A 211 2.08 -2.84 3.90
CA ARG A 211 0.77 -2.47 4.42
C ARG A 211 -0.29 -2.84 3.40
N SER A 212 -1.38 -3.42 3.86
CA SER A 212 -2.54 -3.73 3.01
C SER A 212 -3.72 -2.84 3.33
N ALA A 213 -4.52 -2.53 2.32
CA ALA A 213 -5.77 -1.80 2.47
C ALA A 213 -6.80 -2.31 1.46
N PRO A 214 -8.07 -2.49 1.84
CA PRO A 214 -9.13 -2.72 0.88
C PRO A 214 -9.32 -1.47 0.02
N LEU A 215 -9.67 -1.66 -1.25
CA LEU A 215 -10.01 -0.60 -2.20
C LEU A 215 -11.51 -0.54 -2.42
N ALA A 216 -12.06 0.67 -2.47
CA ALA A 216 -13.42 0.94 -2.88
C ALA A 216 -13.45 1.91 -4.08
N LEU A 217 -14.56 1.89 -4.81
CA LEU A 217 -14.78 2.87 -5.88
C LEU A 217 -14.78 4.28 -5.29
N GLY A 218 -14.11 5.19 -5.97
CA GLY A 218 -13.91 6.55 -5.53
C GLY A 218 -12.71 6.76 -4.61
N ASP A 219 -11.99 5.72 -4.17
CA ASP A 219 -10.77 5.92 -3.40
C ASP A 219 -9.70 6.66 -4.21
N LEU A 220 -8.95 7.51 -3.51
CA LEU A 220 -7.74 8.12 -4.05
C LEU A 220 -6.51 7.53 -3.33
N ILE A 221 -5.51 7.17 -4.12
CA ILE A 221 -4.17 6.87 -3.60
C ILE A 221 -3.28 8.03 -4.03
N VAL A 222 -2.65 8.69 -3.06
CA VAL A 222 -1.74 9.80 -3.29
C VAL A 222 -0.36 9.40 -2.78
N MET A 223 0.61 9.34 -3.68
CA MET A 223 2.01 9.06 -3.38
C MET A 223 2.81 10.32 -3.67
N VAL A 224 3.71 10.69 -2.79
CA VAL A 224 4.49 11.92 -2.88
C VAL A 224 5.95 11.66 -2.52
N SER A 225 6.88 12.48 -3.07
CA SER A 225 8.26 12.52 -2.59
C SER A 225 8.37 13.30 -1.28
N ASP A 226 9.50 13.18 -0.61
CA ASP A 226 9.78 13.87 0.66
C ASP A 226 9.77 15.39 0.49
N GLY A 227 10.24 15.94 -0.64
CA GLY A 227 10.12 17.36 -0.92
C GLY A 227 8.70 17.90 -0.78
N ILE A 228 7.66 17.10 -1.09
CA ILE A 228 6.26 17.46 -0.85
C ILE A 228 5.93 17.42 0.64
N THR A 229 6.30 16.36 1.35
CA THR A 229 5.98 16.24 2.78
C THR A 229 6.75 17.24 3.63
N GLU A 230 7.93 17.66 3.21
CA GLU A 230 8.82 18.62 3.87
C GLU A 230 8.67 20.06 3.35
N ALA A 231 7.71 20.31 2.45
CA ALA A 231 7.45 21.65 1.91
C ALA A 231 7.17 22.68 3.01
N ASP A 232 6.56 22.26 4.10
CA ASP A 232 6.36 23.03 5.32
C ASP A 232 7.23 22.43 6.44
N LYS A 233 8.32 23.12 6.80
CA LYS A 233 9.27 22.64 7.82
C LYS A 233 8.72 22.67 9.25
N GLU A 234 7.62 23.39 9.49
CA GLU A 234 6.94 23.45 10.79
C GLU A 234 5.91 22.32 10.93
N ASP A 235 5.65 21.56 9.86
CA ASP A 235 4.65 20.50 9.81
C ASP A 235 5.28 19.12 9.49
N ASP A 236 5.88 18.50 10.48
CA ASP A 236 6.56 17.19 10.37
C ASP A 236 5.66 16.04 9.86
N GLU A 237 4.32 16.21 9.92
CA GLU A 237 3.37 15.17 9.54
C GLU A 237 2.66 15.44 8.21
N ALA A 238 3.06 16.49 7.49
CA ALA A 238 2.36 16.95 6.29
C ALA A 238 0.85 17.10 6.51
N ARG A 239 0.44 17.73 7.63
CA ARG A 239 -0.97 17.97 8.01
C ARG A 239 -1.67 18.85 6.99
N TRP A 240 -0.93 19.80 6.40
CA TRP A 240 -1.41 20.65 5.33
C TRP A 240 -1.90 19.83 4.12
N LEU A 241 -1.14 18.79 3.74
CA LEU A 241 -1.53 17.91 2.64
C LEU A 241 -2.76 17.08 3.01
N GLN A 242 -2.79 16.54 4.22
CA GLN A 242 -3.96 15.80 4.71
C GLN A 242 -5.22 16.66 4.74
N GLU A 243 -5.09 17.95 5.09
CA GLU A 243 -6.22 18.88 5.10
C GLU A 243 -6.74 19.15 3.69
N ILE A 244 -5.84 19.39 2.72
CA ILE A 244 -6.23 19.51 1.30
C ILE A 244 -6.99 18.27 0.84
N LEU A 245 -6.47 17.07 1.18
CA LEU A 245 -7.09 15.80 0.78
C LEU A 245 -8.47 15.59 1.41
N ARG A 246 -8.70 16.04 2.66
CA ARG A 246 -10.02 16.04 3.31
C ARG A 246 -10.97 16.99 2.61
N GLN A 247 -10.54 18.23 2.34
CA GLN A 247 -11.38 19.27 1.72
C GLN A 247 -11.87 18.90 0.32
N ILE A 248 -11.02 18.25 -0.48
CA ILE A 248 -11.41 17.80 -1.83
C ILE A 248 -12.58 16.82 -1.78
N ARG A 249 -12.67 16.02 -0.74
CA ARG A 249 -13.71 14.97 -0.62
C ARG A 249 -14.96 15.43 0.14
N THR A 250 -14.86 16.48 0.94
CA THR A 250 -16.01 17.10 1.62
C THR A 250 -16.67 18.22 0.79
N GLY A 251 -15.96 18.69 -0.24
CA GLY A 251 -16.50 19.67 -1.17
C GLY A 251 -17.64 19.11 -2.04
N ARG A 252 -18.35 20.00 -2.76
CA ARG A 252 -19.46 19.65 -3.66
C ARG A 252 -19.04 18.81 -4.88
N GLU A 253 -17.76 18.51 -5.04
CA GLU A 253 -17.26 17.67 -6.13
C GLU A 253 -17.57 16.19 -5.81
N SER A 254 -18.43 15.57 -6.61
CA SER A 254 -18.63 14.13 -6.58
C SER A 254 -17.35 13.40 -7.00
N ALA A 255 -17.20 12.13 -6.59
CA ALA A 255 -16.05 11.31 -7.01
C ALA A 255 -15.87 11.28 -8.55
N GLU A 256 -16.95 11.45 -9.30
CA GLU A 256 -16.94 11.50 -10.77
C GLU A 256 -16.27 12.77 -11.31
N THR A 257 -16.21 13.84 -10.53
CA THR A 257 -15.66 15.16 -10.96
C THR A 257 -14.16 15.28 -10.69
N ILE A 258 -13.59 14.40 -9.82
CA ILE A 258 -12.16 14.47 -9.48
C ILE A 258 -11.31 14.07 -10.70
N VAL A 259 -10.50 15.02 -11.15
CA VAL A 259 -9.49 14.79 -12.19
C VAL A 259 -8.12 14.61 -11.53
N PRO A 260 -7.54 13.38 -11.48
CA PRO A 260 -6.28 13.12 -10.77
C PRO A 260 -5.14 14.06 -11.15
N ARG A 261 -5.03 14.44 -12.43
CA ARG A 261 -4.00 15.37 -12.91
C ARG A 261 -4.16 16.78 -12.32
N ARG A 262 -5.41 17.25 -12.18
CA ARG A 262 -5.67 18.58 -11.57
C ARG A 262 -5.33 18.54 -10.08
N LEU A 263 -5.68 17.46 -9.41
CA LEU A 263 -5.35 17.27 -8.00
C LEU A 263 -3.84 17.21 -7.79
N ALA A 264 -3.12 16.43 -8.59
CA ALA A 264 -1.66 16.34 -8.49
C ALA A 264 -1.01 17.72 -8.68
N ARG A 265 -1.49 18.51 -9.66
CA ARG A 265 -1.01 19.88 -9.89
C ARG A 265 -1.33 20.80 -8.71
N LYS A 266 -2.55 20.76 -8.18
CA LYS A 266 -2.94 21.57 -7.02
C LYS A 266 -2.05 21.31 -5.81
N ILE A 267 -1.76 20.03 -5.52
CA ILE A 267 -0.86 19.66 -4.41
C ILE A 267 0.57 20.19 -4.69
N LEU A 268 1.06 20.07 -5.91
CA LEU A 268 2.37 20.57 -6.29
C LEU A 268 2.48 22.10 -6.12
N GLU A 269 1.50 22.84 -6.64
CA GLU A 269 1.44 24.30 -6.53
C GLU A 269 1.41 24.77 -5.07
N GLU A 270 0.63 24.10 -4.23
CA GLU A 270 0.56 24.38 -2.80
C GLU A 270 1.90 24.09 -2.08
N ALA A 271 2.57 22.98 -2.43
CA ALA A 271 3.90 22.68 -1.91
C ALA A 271 4.92 23.74 -2.32
N GLN A 272 4.93 24.17 -3.58
CA GLN A 272 5.83 25.23 -4.05
C GLN A 272 5.59 26.56 -3.31
N GLN A 273 4.34 26.92 -3.04
CA GLN A 273 4.01 28.12 -2.26
C GLN A 273 4.56 28.03 -0.84
N ARG A 274 4.48 26.84 -0.19
CA ARG A 274 5.00 26.60 1.17
C ARG A 274 6.52 26.60 1.21
N CYS A 275 7.17 26.06 0.19
CA CYS A 275 8.62 26.17 0.06
C CYS A 275 9.07 27.64 -0.07
N GLY A 276 8.27 28.47 -0.74
CA GLY A 276 8.60 29.89 -0.96
C GLY A 276 9.90 30.06 -1.74
N CYS A 277 10.75 30.99 -1.28
CA CYS A 277 12.08 31.23 -1.85
C CYS A 277 13.19 30.34 -1.26
N ARG A 278 12.83 29.36 -0.43
CA ARG A 278 13.82 28.46 0.20
C ARG A 278 14.31 27.41 -0.79
N GLU A 279 15.53 26.96 -0.57
CA GLU A 279 16.01 25.75 -1.25
C GLU A 279 15.15 24.56 -0.82
N HIS A 280 14.59 23.84 -1.76
CA HIS A 280 13.75 22.67 -1.54
C HIS A 280 14.28 21.47 -2.33
N ASP A 281 13.78 20.30 -2.07
CA ASP A 281 14.06 19.10 -2.84
C ASP A 281 13.12 18.96 -4.05
N ASP A 282 13.32 17.93 -4.85
CA ASP A 282 12.45 17.62 -5.97
C ASP A 282 11.03 17.32 -5.47
N LEU A 283 10.06 17.89 -6.15
CA LEU A 283 8.65 17.80 -5.77
C LEU A 283 7.92 16.87 -6.73
N THR A 284 7.39 15.76 -6.26
CA THR A 284 6.65 14.82 -7.10
C THR A 284 5.37 14.34 -6.44
N VAL A 285 4.29 14.37 -7.21
CA VAL A 285 2.95 13.92 -6.81
C VAL A 285 2.39 12.94 -7.82
N LEU A 286 2.02 11.76 -7.38
CA LEU A 286 1.32 10.73 -8.16
C LEU A 286 -0.03 10.45 -7.50
N VAL A 287 -1.12 10.65 -8.24
CA VAL A 287 -2.49 10.44 -7.79
C VAL A 287 -3.13 9.33 -8.61
N ALA A 288 -3.74 8.36 -7.95
CA ALA A 288 -4.54 7.32 -8.58
C ALA A 288 -5.97 7.35 -8.05
N LEU A 289 -6.96 7.42 -8.93
CA LEU A 289 -8.38 7.34 -8.62
C LEU A 289 -8.91 5.95 -9.02
N VAL A 290 -9.57 5.30 -8.07
CA VAL A 290 -10.21 3.99 -8.25
C VAL A 290 -11.62 4.19 -8.80
N GLU A 291 -11.87 3.72 -10.00
CA GLU A 291 -13.15 3.88 -10.71
C GLU A 291 -13.74 2.52 -11.11
N SER A 292 -15.04 2.51 -11.41
CA SER A 292 -15.68 1.36 -12.07
C SER A 292 -15.31 1.31 -13.55
N THR A 293 -15.01 0.14 -14.07
CA THR A 293 -15.10 -0.06 -15.53
C THR A 293 -16.58 -0.06 -15.91
N ARG A 294 -16.98 0.94 -16.63
CA ARG A 294 -18.31 0.93 -17.29
C ARG A 294 -18.38 -0.17 -18.34
#